data_1aabe5a0c06f742859ba2739197f7cb2
#
_entry.id   1aabe5a0c06f742859ba2739197f7cb2
#
_cell.length_a   1.000
_cell.length_b   1.000
_cell.length_c   1.000
_cell.angle_alpha   90.00
_cell.angle_beta   90.00
_cell.angle_gamma   90.00
#
_symmetry.space_group_name_H-M   'P 1'
#
loop_
_entity.id
_entity.type
_entity.pdbx_description
1 polymer ?
#
loop_
_entity_poly.entity_id
_entity_poly.type
_entity_poly.pdbx_seq_one_letter_code
_entity_poly.pdbx_strand_id
1 'polypeptide(L)'
;MVTLKDIESAHERIRPFIHRTPVLTNSSIDNLIGAKLFFKCENFQKAGSFKIRGASNAVELLSDEEFKRGVATTSSGNHGAALSMAVTRRGGKTKVVMPHNTPKIKVNNVERNGGEVVWCEPDQKYRESVLKDVVDETGATVVHPYNDERIMAGQGTCAKELLEDVPDLDSIVSPVSGGGLLSGSLLAAKNMKSSIT
;
A
#
# COMPACT_ATOMS: atom_id res chain seq x y z
N MET A 1 -15.19 -5.46 -8.47
CA MET A 1 -13.92 -5.94 -9.11
C MET A 1 -13.17 -4.73 -9.65
N VAL A 2 -11.90 -4.56 -9.31
CA VAL A 2 -11.06 -3.42 -9.72
C VAL A 2 -10.84 -3.43 -11.23
N THR A 3 -10.88 -2.25 -11.85
CA THR A 3 -10.66 -2.01 -13.28
C THR A 3 -9.50 -1.06 -13.52
N LEU A 4 -9.03 -0.92 -14.77
CA LEU A 4 -8.03 0.10 -15.12
C LEU A 4 -8.52 1.52 -14.78
N LYS A 5 -9.79 1.81 -15.01
CA LYS A 5 -10.39 3.12 -14.68
C LYS A 5 -10.31 3.44 -13.18
N ASP A 6 -10.45 2.45 -12.33
CA ASP A 6 -10.28 2.63 -10.87
C ASP A 6 -8.83 2.95 -10.52
N ILE A 7 -7.86 2.33 -11.21
CA ILE A 7 -6.43 2.61 -11.05
C ILE A 7 -6.08 4.02 -11.54
N GLU A 8 -6.61 4.44 -12.68
CA GLU A 8 -6.45 5.79 -13.22
C GLU A 8 -7.05 6.84 -12.27
N SER A 9 -8.25 6.60 -11.78
CA SER A 9 -8.91 7.46 -10.80
C SER A 9 -8.14 7.52 -9.48
N ALA A 10 -7.57 6.39 -9.04
CA ALA A 10 -6.69 6.33 -7.87
C ALA A 10 -5.41 7.14 -8.12
N HIS A 11 -4.80 7.01 -9.30
CA HIS A 11 -3.58 7.74 -9.66
C HIS A 11 -3.76 9.26 -9.55
N GLU A 12 -4.82 9.80 -10.14
CA GLU A 12 -5.11 11.24 -10.04
C GLU A 12 -5.39 11.66 -8.58
N ARG A 13 -6.13 10.86 -7.84
CA ARG A 13 -6.47 11.14 -6.43
C ARG A 13 -5.26 11.19 -5.52
N ILE A 14 -4.32 10.23 -5.67
CA ILE A 14 -3.18 10.12 -4.77
C ILE A 14 -1.95 10.91 -5.21
N ARG A 15 -1.89 11.38 -6.46
CA ARG A 15 -0.75 12.10 -7.04
C ARG A 15 -0.20 13.24 -6.15
N PRO A 16 -1.01 14.06 -5.46
CA PRO A 16 -0.50 15.11 -4.57
C PRO A 16 0.17 14.56 -3.30
N PHE A 17 -0.06 13.31 -2.96
CA PHE A 17 0.26 12.73 -1.66
C PHE A 17 1.39 11.71 -1.69
N ILE A 18 1.83 11.30 -2.88
CA ILE A 18 2.88 10.31 -3.08
C ILE A 18 4.04 10.88 -3.88
N HIS A 19 5.13 10.13 -3.98
CA HIS A 19 6.19 10.42 -4.94
C HIS A 19 5.95 9.62 -6.24
N ARG A 20 6.18 10.24 -7.40
CA ARG A 20 6.46 9.48 -8.62
C ARG A 20 7.89 8.97 -8.47
N THR A 21 8.04 7.72 -8.04
CA THR A 21 9.35 7.15 -7.73
C THR A 21 10.18 6.97 -9.01
N PRO A 22 11.51 7.10 -8.95
CA PRO A 22 12.35 6.94 -10.12
C PRO A 22 12.37 5.47 -10.58
N VAL A 23 12.64 5.31 -11.89
CA VAL A 23 13.02 4.03 -12.49
C VAL A 23 14.53 4.05 -12.68
N LEU A 24 15.23 3.15 -12.03
CA LEU A 24 16.68 3.00 -12.11
C LEU A 24 17.07 1.79 -12.95
N THR A 25 18.25 1.85 -13.55
CA THR A 25 18.89 0.75 -14.32
C THR A 25 20.26 0.44 -13.75
N ASN A 26 20.80 -0.73 -14.06
CA ASN A 26 22.15 -1.13 -13.64
C ASN A 26 22.80 -2.05 -14.68
N SER A 27 23.79 -1.51 -15.41
CA SER A 27 24.49 -2.23 -16.48
C SER A 27 25.23 -3.48 -16.01
N SER A 28 25.75 -3.48 -14.77
CA SER A 28 26.43 -4.67 -14.24
C SER A 28 25.45 -5.83 -14.02
N ILE A 29 24.24 -5.53 -13.53
CA ILE A 29 23.20 -6.55 -13.34
C ILE A 29 22.66 -6.99 -14.70
N ASP A 30 22.42 -6.06 -15.63
CA ASP A 30 21.98 -6.35 -16.99
C ASP A 30 22.93 -7.34 -17.69
N ASN A 31 24.24 -7.08 -17.60
CA ASN A 31 25.27 -7.97 -18.16
C ASN A 31 25.29 -9.36 -17.49
N LEU A 32 25.06 -9.42 -16.18
CA LEU A 32 25.06 -10.67 -15.43
C LEU A 32 23.92 -11.60 -15.85
N ILE A 33 22.74 -11.05 -16.12
CA ILE A 33 21.54 -11.85 -16.43
C ILE A 33 21.17 -11.86 -17.91
N GLY A 34 21.85 -11.10 -18.75
CA GLY A 34 21.59 -11.03 -20.19
C GLY A 34 20.26 -10.35 -20.57
N ALA A 35 19.75 -9.48 -19.72
CA ALA A 35 18.49 -8.74 -19.94
C ALA A 35 18.59 -7.31 -19.41
N LYS A 36 17.79 -6.39 -19.94
CA LYS A 36 17.67 -5.02 -19.42
C LYS A 36 16.69 -4.98 -18.27
N LEU A 37 17.14 -4.53 -17.10
CA LEU A 37 16.33 -4.38 -15.90
C LEU A 37 16.00 -2.91 -15.61
N PHE A 38 14.74 -2.70 -15.24
CA PHE A 38 14.20 -1.42 -14.85
C PHE A 38 13.59 -1.54 -13.44
N PHE A 39 14.18 -0.86 -12.47
CA PHE A 39 13.77 -0.93 -11.07
C PHE A 39 12.87 0.25 -10.72
N LYS A 40 11.56 0.02 -10.56
CA LYS A 40 10.64 1.01 -9.96
C LYS A 40 10.91 1.10 -8.46
N CYS A 41 11.56 2.16 -8.03
CA CYS A 41 12.19 2.26 -6.71
C CYS A 41 11.18 2.69 -5.62
N GLU A 42 10.24 1.81 -5.27
CA GLU A 42 9.24 2.07 -4.23
C GLU A 42 9.82 2.15 -2.79
N ASN A 43 11.09 1.85 -2.59
CA ASN A 43 11.84 2.17 -1.37
C ASN A 43 12.03 3.69 -1.16
N PHE A 44 11.97 4.50 -2.22
CA PHE A 44 12.00 5.97 -2.16
C PHE A 44 10.61 6.58 -2.01
N GLN A 45 9.58 5.77 -1.89
CA GLN A 45 8.23 6.26 -1.68
C GLN A 45 8.05 6.80 -0.25
N LYS A 46 7.09 7.71 -0.05
CA LYS A 46 6.67 8.15 1.29
C LYS A 46 6.31 6.91 2.14
N ALA A 47 6.59 6.95 3.41
CA ALA A 47 6.56 5.79 4.33
C ALA A 47 7.49 4.62 3.93
N GLY A 48 8.42 4.80 2.98
CA GLY A 48 9.47 3.85 2.62
C GLY A 48 8.99 2.63 1.83
N SER A 49 7.79 2.65 1.25
CA SER A 49 7.27 1.53 0.44
C SER A 49 6.05 1.92 -0.39
N PHE A 50 5.73 1.09 -1.39
CA PHE A 50 4.53 1.21 -2.23
C PHE A 50 3.20 1.28 -1.44
N LYS A 51 3.19 0.84 -0.18
CA LYS A 51 1.97 0.76 0.64
C LYS A 51 1.24 2.09 0.78
N ILE A 52 1.95 3.21 0.73
CA ILE A 52 1.32 4.55 0.80
C ILE A 52 0.36 4.83 -0.36
N ARG A 53 0.56 4.22 -1.53
CA ARG A 53 -0.31 4.37 -2.70
C ARG A 53 -1.72 3.89 -2.40
N GLY A 54 -1.86 2.63 -1.98
CA GLY A 54 -3.15 2.05 -1.60
C GLY A 54 -3.72 2.68 -0.33
N ALA A 55 -2.90 2.93 0.68
CA ALA A 55 -3.33 3.57 1.92
C ALA A 55 -3.91 4.97 1.65
N SER A 56 -3.23 5.80 0.85
CA SER A 56 -3.75 7.10 0.46
C SER A 56 -5.06 6.98 -0.32
N ASN A 57 -5.14 6.08 -1.30
CA ASN A 57 -6.37 5.89 -2.07
C ASN A 57 -7.55 5.45 -1.20
N ALA A 58 -7.33 4.49 -0.29
CA ALA A 58 -8.38 4.03 0.60
C ALA A 58 -8.87 5.14 1.55
N VAL A 59 -7.95 5.91 2.13
CA VAL A 59 -8.27 7.00 3.05
C VAL A 59 -9.04 8.13 2.37
N GLU A 60 -8.63 8.53 1.15
CA GLU A 60 -9.33 9.60 0.40
C GLU A 60 -10.74 9.19 -0.08
N LEU A 61 -11.03 7.89 -0.14
CA LEU A 61 -12.34 7.35 -0.51
C LEU A 61 -13.30 7.16 0.68
N LEU A 62 -12.82 7.37 1.91
CA LEU A 62 -13.71 7.32 3.07
C LEU A 62 -14.64 8.55 3.10
N SER A 63 -15.92 8.33 3.37
CA SER A 63 -16.84 9.41 3.68
C SER A 63 -16.40 10.16 4.94
N ASP A 64 -16.90 11.37 5.15
CA ASP A 64 -16.56 12.15 6.34
C ASP A 64 -17.05 11.47 7.63
N GLU A 65 -18.18 10.76 7.58
CA GLU A 65 -18.68 9.98 8.70
C GLU A 65 -17.79 8.77 9.02
N GLU A 66 -17.35 8.02 8.01
CA GLU A 66 -16.40 6.92 8.20
C GLU A 66 -15.08 7.42 8.76
N PHE A 67 -14.57 8.53 8.21
CA PHE A 67 -13.30 9.09 8.61
C PHE A 67 -13.30 9.64 10.04
N LYS A 68 -14.39 10.29 10.48
CA LYS A 68 -14.57 10.82 11.85
C LYS A 68 -14.51 9.74 12.92
N ARG A 69 -14.99 8.53 12.63
CA ARG A 69 -14.90 7.38 13.55
C ARG A 69 -13.48 6.84 13.72
N GLY A 70 -12.56 7.29 12.86
CA GLY A 70 -11.19 6.79 12.81
C GLY A 70 -11.02 5.57 11.89
N VAL A 71 -9.78 5.17 11.74
CA VAL A 71 -9.39 4.07 10.85
C VAL A 71 -8.62 3.02 11.65
N ALA A 72 -8.88 1.74 11.40
CA ALA A 72 -8.19 0.64 12.06
C ALA A 72 -7.62 -0.36 11.05
N THR A 73 -6.53 -1.02 11.42
CA THR A 73 -5.94 -2.11 10.65
C THR A 73 -5.16 -3.06 11.54
N THR A 74 -4.90 -4.27 11.06
CA THR A 74 -3.87 -5.14 11.62
C THR A 74 -2.66 -5.18 10.70
N SER A 75 -1.50 -4.75 11.20
CA SER A 75 -0.27 -4.75 10.41
C SER A 75 0.96 -4.56 11.29
N SER A 76 1.87 -5.49 11.25
CA SER A 76 3.18 -5.37 11.90
C SER A 76 4.27 -4.76 11.00
N GLY A 77 3.91 -3.96 9.98
CA GLY A 77 4.90 -3.45 9.03
C GLY A 77 4.44 -2.23 8.21
N ASN A 78 4.88 -2.21 6.96
CA ASN A 78 4.75 -1.06 6.06
C ASN A 78 3.31 -0.56 5.85
N HIS A 79 2.30 -1.44 5.91
CA HIS A 79 0.92 -1.00 5.74
C HIS A 79 0.44 -0.16 6.92
N GLY A 80 0.74 -0.58 8.16
CA GLY A 80 0.38 0.20 9.36
C GLY A 80 0.98 1.61 9.32
N ALA A 81 2.28 1.72 9.01
CA ALA A 81 2.95 3.01 8.89
C ALA A 81 2.36 3.88 7.76
N ALA A 82 2.09 3.30 6.60
CA ALA A 82 1.53 4.01 5.46
C ALA A 82 0.09 4.49 5.72
N LEU A 83 -0.73 3.64 6.35
CA LEU A 83 -2.10 4.01 6.72
C LEU A 83 -2.11 5.12 7.76
N SER A 84 -1.26 5.02 8.79
CA SER A 84 -1.10 6.07 9.81
C SER A 84 -0.71 7.40 9.17
N MET A 85 0.27 7.41 8.26
CA MET A 85 0.67 8.61 7.54
C MET A 85 -0.48 9.21 6.71
N ALA A 86 -1.22 8.40 5.98
CA ALA A 86 -2.33 8.87 5.14
C ALA A 86 -3.47 9.45 5.98
N VAL A 87 -3.84 8.80 7.08
CA VAL A 87 -4.90 9.25 7.99
C VAL A 87 -4.49 10.52 8.74
N THR A 88 -3.26 10.58 9.28
CA THR A 88 -2.73 11.76 9.97
C THR A 88 -2.67 12.97 9.05
N ARG A 89 -2.28 12.80 7.78
CA ARG A 89 -2.29 13.87 6.78
C ARG A 89 -3.69 14.47 6.59
N ARG A 90 -4.75 13.65 6.62
CA ARG A 90 -6.14 14.09 6.50
C ARG A 90 -6.70 14.63 7.84
N GLY A 91 -5.94 14.55 8.95
CA GLY A 91 -6.32 15.04 10.28
C GLY A 91 -7.09 14.04 11.14
N GLY A 92 -7.02 12.74 10.81
CA GLY A 92 -7.73 11.68 11.53
C GLY A 92 -6.85 10.89 12.51
N LYS A 93 -7.42 9.82 13.06
CA LYS A 93 -6.76 8.90 14.00
C LYS A 93 -6.71 7.49 13.42
N THR A 94 -5.59 6.80 13.62
CA THR A 94 -5.40 5.41 13.19
C THR A 94 -5.06 4.53 14.38
N LYS A 95 -5.75 3.40 14.54
CA LYS A 95 -5.38 2.32 15.44
C LYS A 95 -4.78 1.16 14.65
N VAL A 96 -3.57 0.74 15.03
CA VAL A 96 -2.84 -0.34 14.35
C VAL A 96 -2.63 -1.48 15.33
N VAL A 97 -3.33 -2.59 15.10
CA VAL A 97 -3.19 -3.80 15.91
C VAL A 97 -1.89 -4.50 15.54
N MET A 98 -0.99 -4.64 16.53
CA MET A 98 0.36 -5.18 16.37
C MET A 98 0.67 -6.23 17.42
N PRO A 99 1.31 -7.36 17.05
CA PRO A 99 1.75 -8.34 18.03
C PRO A 99 2.86 -7.79 18.94
N HIS A 100 2.87 -8.22 20.21
CA HIS A 100 3.88 -7.85 21.20
C HIS A 100 5.32 -8.15 20.78
N ASN A 101 5.54 -9.16 19.93
CA ASN A 101 6.86 -9.54 19.43
C ASN A 101 7.29 -8.73 18.19
N THR A 102 6.57 -7.66 17.82
CA THR A 102 6.93 -6.81 16.69
C THR A 102 8.22 -6.04 16.98
N PRO A 103 9.21 -6.05 16.06
CA PRO A 103 10.45 -5.29 16.23
C PRO A 103 10.20 -3.80 16.46
N LYS A 104 10.91 -3.19 17.42
CA LYS A 104 10.77 -1.77 17.81
C LYS A 104 10.83 -0.81 16.64
N ILE A 105 11.68 -1.08 15.64
CA ILE A 105 11.80 -0.21 14.45
C ILE A 105 10.48 -0.08 13.68
N LYS A 106 9.67 -1.14 13.63
CA LYS A 106 8.36 -1.14 12.96
C LYS A 106 7.30 -0.44 13.82
N VAL A 107 7.33 -0.64 15.13
CA VAL A 107 6.49 0.07 16.10
C VAL A 107 6.73 1.58 15.98
N ASN A 108 7.98 2.00 16.14
CA ASN A 108 8.39 3.40 16.02
C ASN A 108 7.99 4.03 14.67
N ASN A 109 7.99 3.22 13.59
CA ASN A 109 7.58 3.72 12.29
C ASN A 109 6.08 4.01 12.22
N VAL A 110 5.23 3.19 12.87
CA VAL A 110 3.79 3.46 12.99
C VAL A 110 3.54 4.70 13.84
N GLU A 111 4.14 4.78 15.03
CA GLU A 111 3.98 5.88 15.96
C GLU A 111 4.46 7.22 15.39
N ARG A 112 5.65 7.24 14.76
CA ARG A 112 6.20 8.44 14.10
C ARG A 112 5.30 8.97 12.99
N ASN A 113 4.50 8.11 12.37
CA ASN A 113 3.52 8.49 11.35
C ASN A 113 2.13 8.79 11.95
N GLY A 114 2.01 8.88 13.27
CA GLY A 114 0.79 9.29 13.97
C GLY A 114 -0.20 8.16 14.24
N GLY A 115 0.21 6.89 14.08
CA GLY A 115 -0.61 5.74 14.44
C GLY A 115 -0.52 5.41 15.92
N GLU A 116 -1.66 5.03 16.51
CA GLU A 116 -1.74 4.44 17.85
C GLU A 116 -1.62 2.92 17.75
N VAL A 117 -0.67 2.34 18.49
CA VAL A 117 -0.46 0.89 18.51
C VAL A 117 -1.38 0.26 19.55
N VAL A 118 -2.16 -0.73 19.11
CA VAL A 118 -2.96 -1.61 19.98
C VAL A 118 -2.31 -2.98 19.99
N TRP A 119 -1.91 -3.44 21.17
CA TRP A 119 -1.14 -4.67 21.31
C TRP A 119 -2.03 -5.92 21.27
N CYS A 120 -1.51 -6.99 20.67
CA CYS A 120 -2.15 -8.32 20.68
C CYS A 120 -1.12 -9.44 20.80
N GLU A 121 -1.59 -10.65 21.06
CA GLU A 121 -0.77 -11.85 20.98
C GLU A 121 -0.37 -12.16 19.54
N PRO A 122 0.76 -12.87 19.28
CA PRO A 122 1.31 -13.09 17.95
C PRO A 122 0.43 -13.90 16.97
N ASP A 123 -0.48 -14.73 17.48
CA ASP A 123 -1.36 -15.55 16.65
C ASP A 123 -2.34 -14.70 15.83
N GLN A 124 -2.64 -15.15 14.60
CA GLN A 124 -3.55 -14.47 13.68
C GLN A 124 -4.96 -14.28 14.28
N LYS A 125 -5.50 -15.26 14.98
CA LYS A 125 -6.82 -15.18 15.62
C LYS A 125 -6.92 -14.03 16.64
N TYR A 126 -5.84 -13.76 17.39
CA TYR A 126 -5.83 -12.66 18.35
C TYR A 126 -5.75 -11.30 17.65
N ARG A 127 -5.03 -11.20 16.53
CA ARG A 127 -5.01 -9.97 15.72
C ARG A 127 -6.39 -9.62 15.20
N GLU A 128 -7.14 -10.61 14.72
CA GLU A 128 -8.50 -10.42 14.22
C GLU A 128 -9.49 -10.12 15.36
N SER A 129 -9.38 -10.80 16.49
CA SER A 129 -10.20 -10.52 17.68
C SER A 129 -9.98 -9.10 18.21
N VAL A 130 -8.72 -8.70 18.44
CA VAL A 130 -8.40 -7.37 18.94
C VAL A 130 -8.80 -6.28 17.93
N LEU A 131 -8.65 -6.53 16.62
CA LEU A 131 -9.14 -5.60 15.62
C LEU A 131 -10.65 -5.45 15.69
N LYS A 132 -11.37 -6.55 15.88
CA LYS A 132 -12.83 -6.54 16.07
C LYS A 132 -13.21 -5.73 17.29
N ASP A 133 -12.55 -5.95 18.43
CA ASP A 133 -12.82 -5.20 19.68
C ASP A 133 -12.60 -3.69 19.47
N VAL A 134 -11.52 -3.30 18.79
CA VAL A 134 -11.27 -1.88 18.42
C VAL A 134 -12.41 -1.32 17.57
N VAL A 135 -12.92 -2.07 16.61
CA VAL A 135 -14.04 -1.64 15.76
C VAL A 135 -15.33 -1.52 16.56
N ASP A 136 -15.62 -2.51 17.41
CA ASP A 136 -16.84 -2.54 18.24
C ASP A 136 -16.87 -1.34 19.23
N GLU A 137 -15.71 -0.96 19.78
CA GLU A 137 -15.59 0.17 20.71
C GLU A 137 -15.66 1.53 20.02
N THR A 138 -15.05 1.67 18.83
CA THR A 138 -14.83 3.00 18.23
C THR A 138 -15.67 3.26 17.00
N GLY A 139 -16.21 2.23 16.37
CA GLY A 139 -16.85 2.30 15.07
C GLY A 139 -15.85 2.55 13.93
N ALA A 140 -14.54 2.39 14.17
CA ALA A 140 -13.49 2.68 13.20
C ALA A 140 -13.65 1.87 11.91
N THR A 141 -13.35 2.50 10.78
CA THR A 141 -13.37 1.83 9.48
C THR A 141 -12.11 0.99 9.30
N VAL A 142 -12.28 -0.30 9.03
CA VAL A 142 -11.15 -1.19 8.74
C VAL A 142 -10.64 -0.97 7.32
N VAL A 143 -9.32 -0.77 7.19
CA VAL A 143 -8.61 -0.78 5.90
C VAL A 143 -7.66 -1.97 5.87
N HIS A 144 -8.04 -3.00 5.11
CA HIS A 144 -7.28 -4.24 5.03
C HIS A 144 -5.97 -4.05 4.23
N PRO A 145 -4.83 -4.66 4.63
CA PRO A 145 -3.51 -4.42 4.02
C PRO A 145 -3.36 -4.85 2.55
N TYR A 146 -4.29 -5.63 1.99
CA TYR A 146 -4.24 -6.12 0.61
C TYR A 146 -5.59 -6.60 0.04
N ASN A 147 -6.52 -7.11 0.85
CA ASN A 147 -7.84 -7.59 0.40
C ASN A 147 -8.89 -6.48 0.51
N ASP A 148 -8.67 -5.41 -0.25
CA ASP A 148 -9.51 -4.22 -0.32
C ASP A 148 -9.34 -3.62 -1.72
N GLU A 149 -10.42 -3.44 -2.46
CA GLU A 149 -10.39 -2.94 -3.84
C GLU A 149 -9.76 -1.54 -3.92
N ARG A 150 -9.96 -0.69 -2.90
CA ARG A 150 -9.34 0.64 -2.80
C ARG A 150 -7.83 0.55 -2.68
N ILE A 151 -7.34 -0.44 -1.91
CA ILE A 151 -5.90 -0.73 -1.76
C ILE A 151 -5.34 -1.26 -3.08
N MET A 152 -6.00 -2.24 -3.72
CA MET A 152 -5.53 -2.81 -4.99
C MET A 152 -5.43 -1.75 -6.09
N ALA A 153 -6.45 -0.90 -6.23
CA ALA A 153 -6.45 0.20 -7.20
C ALA A 153 -5.30 1.18 -6.97
N GLY A 154 -5.06 1.57 -5.71
CA GLY A 154 -3.93 2.43 -5.37
C GLY A 154 -2.57 1.77 -5.66
N GLN A 155 -2.40 0.47 -5.36
CA GLN A 155 -1.16 -0.26 -5.65
C GLN A 155 -0.90 -0.41 -7.14
N GLY A 156 -1.95 -0.55 -7.96
CA GLY A 156 -1.85 -0.64 -9.42
C GLY A 156 -1.21 0.58 -10.07
N THR A 157 -1.25 1.74 -9.42
CA THR A 157 -0.60 2.96 -9.89
C THR A 157 0.91 2.83 -10.01
N CYS A 158 1.53 1.89 -9.28
CA CYS A 158 2.96 1.59 -9.38
C CYS A 158 3.33 1.05 -10.76
N ALA A 159 2.61 0.03 -11.24
CA ALA A 159 2.85 -0.54 -12.57
C ALA A 159 2.39 0.42 -13.68
N LYS A 160 1.30 1.19 -13.45
CA LYS A 160 0.89 2.24 -14.38
C LYS A 160 2.02 3.24 -14.64
N GLU A 161 2.62 3.81 -13.59
CA GLU A 161 3.75 4.73 -13.72
C GLU A 161 4.97 4.07 -14.37
N LEU A 162 5.25 2.81 -14.02
CA LEU A 162 6.37 2.07 -14.61
C LEU A 162 6.22 1.93 -16.13
N LEU A 163 5.02 1.58 -16.62
CA LEU A 163 4.75 1.44 -18.04
C LEU A 163 4.67 2.77 -18.79
N GLU A 164 4.30 3.85 -18.13
CA GLU A 164 4.42 5.20 -18.68
C GLU A 164 5.88 5.63 -18.87
N ASP A 165 6.76 5.28 -17.90
CA ASP A 165 8.19 5.61 -17.93
C ASP A 165 8.97 4.69 -18.88
N VAL A 166 8.55 3.43 -19.03
CA VAL A 166 9.19 2.39 -19.85
C VAL A 166 8.13 1.57 -20.60
N PRO A 167 7.60 2.06 -21.72
CA PRO A 167 6.48 1.41 -22.42
C PRO A 167 6.86 0.08 -23.11
N ASP A 168 8.14 -0.15 -23.38
CA ASP A 168 8.62 -1.32 -24.14
C ASP A 168 8.99 -2.54 -23.26
N LEU A 169 8.55 -2.57 -21.99
CA LEU A 169 8.78 -3.71 -21.11
C LEU A 169 8.12 -4.98 -21.64
N ASP A 170 8.86 -6.09 -21.61
CA ASP A 170 8.35 -7.43 -21.96
C ASP A 170 7.67 -8.11 -20.77
N SER A 171 8.18 -7.87 -19.57
CA SER A 171 7.72 -8.53 -18.34
C SER A 171 7.77 -7.60 -17.14
N ILE A 172 6.89 -7.82 -16.17
CA ILE A 172 6.91 -7.17 -14.85
C ILE A 172 7.07 -8.22 -13.77
N VAL A 173 8.11 -8.08 -12.95
CA VAL A 173 8.34 -8.92 -11.78
C VAL A 173 7.93 -8.16 -10.53
N SER A 174 7.06 -8.75 -9.73
CA SER A 174 6.52 -8.13 -8.49
C SER A 174 6.66 -9.08 -7.30
N PRO A 175 7.06 -8.59 -6.13
CA PRO A 175 7.03 -9.39 -4.91
C PRO A 175 5.59 -9.71 -4.52
N VAL A 176 5.35 -10.94 -4.06
CA VAL A 176 4.01 -11.41 -3.67
C VAL A 176 3.98 -11.83 -2.20
N SER A 177 3.03 -11.25 -1.46
CA SER A 177 2.63 -11.69 -0.12
C SER A 177 1.09 -11.80 -0.11
N GLY A 178 0.37 -10.84 0.43
CA GLY A 178 -1.10 -10.82 0.41
C GLY A 178 -1.75 -10.52 -0.96
N GLY A 179 -0.98 -10.27 -2.01
CA GLY A 179 -1.46 -10.18 -3.40
C GLY A 179 -1.88 -8.79 -3.88
N GLY A 180 -2.14 -7.82 -3.01
CA GLY A 180 -2.71 -6.52 -3.42
C GLY A 180 -1.85 -5.74 -4.43
N LEU A 181 -0.51 -5.76 -4.30
CA LEU A 181 0.38 -5.15 -5.29
C LEU A 181 0.31 -5.89 -6.63
N LEU A 182 0.47 -7.21 -6.59
CA LEU A 182 0.44 -8.02 -7.81
C LEU A 182 -0.89 -7.88 -8.55
N SER A 183 -2.03 -7.96 -7.83
CA SER A 183 -3.36 -7.83 -8.45
C SER A 183 -3.54 -6.48 -9.12
N GLY A 184 -3.21 -5.37 -8.43
CA GLY A 184 -3.29 -4.04 -9.02
C GLY A 184 -2.32 -3.87 -10.19
N SER A 185 -1.08 -4.36 -10.06
CA SER A 185 -0.06 -4.29 -11.12
C SER A 185 -0.46 -5.09 -12.36
N LEU A 186 -0.98 -6.31 -12.17
CA LEU A 186 -1.46 -7.17 -13.24
C LEU A 186 -2.60 -6.50 -14.03
N LEU A 187 -3.58 -5.93 -13.31
CA LEU A 187 -4.69 -5.22 -13.92
C LEU A 187 -4.21 -4.01 -14.74
N ALA A 188 -3.33 -3.18 -14.18
CA ALA A 188 -2.75 -2.06 -14.92
C ALA A 188 -1.97 -2.55 -16.14
N ALA A 189 -1.05 -3.48 -15.95
CA ALA A 189 -0.16 -3.96 -16.99
C ALA A 189 -0.90 -4.60 -18.17
N LYS A 190 -1.80 -5.54 -17.90
CA LYS A 190 -2.54 -6.25 -18.97
C LYS A 190 -3.51 -5.38 -19.74
N ASN A 191 -4.07 -4.33 -19.12
CA ASN A 191 -4.93 -3.39 -19.81
C ASN A 191 -4.14 -2.31 -20.59
N MET A 192 -2.95 -1.92 -20.14
CA MET A 192 -2.09 -0.97 -20.84
C MET A 192 -1.27 -1.64 -21.96
N LYS A 193 -0.83 -2.88 -21.76
CA LYS A 193 -0.02 -3.68 -22.69
C LYS A 193 -0.41 -5.15 -22.57
N SER A 194 -1.34 -5.63 -23.38
CA SER A 194 -1.88 -6.99 -23.29
C SER A 194 -0.83 -8.10 -23.45
N SER A 195 0.22 -7.84 -24.23
CA SER A 195 1.33 -8.77 -24.50
C SER A 195 2.32 -8.94 -23.34
N ILE A 196 2.32 -8.03 -22.33
CA ILE A 196 3.27 -8.08 -21.22
C ILE A 196 3.08 -9.35 -20.38
N THR A 197 4.15 -9.94 -19.88
CA THR A 197 4.14 -11.13 -19.02
C THR A 197 4.50 -10.79 -17.57
#